data_68062f1c26dd2d042be2a8662e1531ee
#
_entry.id   68062f1c26dd2d042be2a8662e1531ee
#
_cell.length_a   1.000
_cell.length_b   1.000
_cell.length_c   1.000
_cell.angle_alpha   90.00
_cell.angle_beta   90.00
_cell.angle_gamma   90.00
#
_symmetry.space_group_name_H-M   'P 1'
#
loop_
_entity.id
_entity.type
_entity.pdbx_description
1 polymer ?
#
loop_
_entity_poly.entity_id
_entity_poly.type
_entity_poly.pdbx_seq_one_letter_code
_entity_poly.pdbx_strand_id
1 'polypeptide(L)'
;MIFANPPIDLKHYNPQTANTFMHFLAAWKHFAVHNYNAITLPYNMTMGIYGVICAFGICYELSKSYKRNAAMDGMMATVIFLMICGPIKNGNIVMNYLGTNGIFVAILVGLLVVELNRLIDRLNWKIKMPGAVPPAVTTFVNSLIPLTINILVFYGFNLVILSLTHLSFPAWFTKILTPATSLANNIWGFILIVIIGQILWLIGINGASIIFPIVFALGIAETGANAALVAKGLPPTHLMNLQMFRVSLLGGSGNTLGLVLLMMFSRNPKIKTVGRLAFIPGICGINEPVIFGLPIVFNPIIAIPFIISPIVTISLTYWAEKIGLISMGFIVDPSFTPYFAQAYMCSLDWRNVVFWTALIFIAMLIYLPFFKVYEREQNKLDLIQEEQN
;
A
#
# COMPACT_ATOMS: atom_id res chain seq x y z
N MET A 1 1.58 13.60 5.97
CA MET A 1 3.00 13.51 5.52
C MET A 1 3.44 14.74 4.71
N ILE A 2 2.67 15.19 3.71
CA ILE A 2 3.02 16.38 2.88
C ILE A 2 3.28 17.60 3.75
N PHE A 3 2.39 17.92 4.69
CA PHE A 3 2.55 19.08 5.59
C PHE A 3 3.76 18.99 6.53
N ALA A 4 4.22 17.78 6.86
CA ALA A 4 5.37 17.58 7.73
C ALA A 4 6.72 17.69 7.00
N ASN A 5 6.74 17.49 5.67
CA ASN A 5 7.96 17.47 4.87
C ASN A 5 7.81 18.28 3.58
N PRO A 6 7.80 19.63 3.68
CA PRO A 6 7.85 20.49 2.49
C PRO A 6 9.12 20.21 1.66
N PRO A 7 9.03 20.26 0.33
CA PRO A 7 10.10 19.87 -0.60
C PRO A 7 11.17 20.97 -0.71
N ILE A 8 11.84 21.28 0.37
CA ILE A 8 12.96 22.22 0.40
C ILE A 8 14.04 21.75 1.39
N ASP A 9 15.29 21.85 0.98
CA ASP A 9 16.43 21.63 1.86
C ASP A 9 16.93 22.98 2.42
N LEU A 10 16.73 23.18 3.72
CA LEU A 10 17.16 24.40 4.40
C LEU A 10 18.67 24.60 4.44
N LYS A 11 19.47 23.52 4.23
CA LYS A 11 20.94 23.63 4.20
C LYS A 11 21.45 24.36 2.95
N HIS A 12 20.72 24.24 1.85
CA HIS A 12 21.04 24.87 0.57
C HIS A 12 20.16 26.08 0.26
N TYR A 13 19.31 26.49 1.20
CA TYR A 13 18.45 27.65 1.04
C TYR A 13 19.22 28.95 1.28
N ASN A 14 19.27 29.79 0.24
CA ASN A 14 19.86 31.15 0.34
C ASN A 14 18.74 32.21 0.25
N PRO A 15 18.45 32.94 1.34
CA PRO A 15 17.41 33.96 1.34
C PRO A 15 17.60 35.09 0.34
N GLN A 16 18.85 35.40 -0.03
CA GLN A 16 19.15 36.55 -0.91
C GLN A 16 18.88 36.25 -2.40
N THR A 17 18.87 34.95 -2.80
CA THR A 17 18.68 34.52 -4.19
C THR A 17 17.38 33.77 -4.41
N ALA A 18 16.62 33.51 -3.33
CA ALA A 18 15.39 32.75 -3.37
C ALA A 18 14.24 33.58 -3.94
N ASN A 19 13.38 32.95 -4.74
CA ASN A 19 12.12 33.55 -5.20
C ASN A 19 11.03 33.43 -4.12
N THR A 20 9.92 34.13 -4.29
CA THR A 20 8.79 34.16 -3.34
C THR A 20 8.26 32.75 -2.97
N PHE A 21 8.27 31.82 -3.93
CA PHE A 21 7.83 30.44 -3.69
C PHE A 21 8.82 29.68 -2.78
N MET A 22 10.13 29.87 -2.97
CA MET A 22 11.15 29.30 -2.09
C MET A 22 11.09 29.87 -0.67
N HIS A 23 10.82 31.18 -0.53
CA HIS A 23 10.58 31.78 0.78
C HIS A 23 9.38 31.15 1.49
N PHE A 24 8.26 30.95 0.76
CA PHE A 24 7.08 30.25 1.30
C PHE A 24 7.43 28.83 1.74
N LEU A 25 8.11 28.05 0.90
CA LEU A 25 8.52 26.68 1.25
C LEU A 25 9.44 26.63 2.47
N ALA A 26 10.38 27.59 2.59
CA ALA A 26 11.28 27.67 3.73
C ALA A 26 10.50 28.00 5.03
N ALA A 27 9.60 28.97 4.99
CA ALA A 27 8.73 29.30 6.12
C ALA A 27 7.86 28.10 6.53
N TRP A 28 7.29 27.41 5.55
CA TRP A 28 6.53 26.18 5.80
C TRP A 28 7.41 25.08 6.41
N LYS A 29 8.64 24.90 5.93
CA LYS A 29 9.56 23.90 6.50
C LYS A 29 9.92 24.22 7.95
N HIS A 30 10.17 25.49 8.29
CA HIS A 30 10.42 25.91 9.67
C HIS A 30 9.20 25.62 10.56
N PHE A 31 8.00 25.97 10.10
CA PHE A 31 6.76 25.66 10.82
C PHE A 31 6.58 24.14 11.00
N ALA A 32 6.80 23.35 9.94
CA ALA A 32 6.65 21.91 9.96
C ALA A 32 7.64 21.22 10.91
N VAL A 33 8.90 21.69 10.95
CA VAL A 33 9.92 21.15 11.88
C VAL A 33 9.55 21.47 13.33
N HIS A 34 9.11 22.71 13.60
CA HIS A 34 8.71 23.12 14.96
C HIS A 34 7.47 22.36 15.47
N ASN A 35 6.51 22.06 14.59
CA ASN A 35 5.26 21.41 14.93
C ASN A 35 5.21 19.93 14.48
N TYR A 36 6.36 19.30 14.23
CA TYR A 36 6.44 17.98 13.60
C TYR A 36 5.58 16.92 14.29
N ASN A 37 5.65 16.83 15.61
CA ASN A 37 4.89 15.85 16.38
C ASN A 37 3.37 16.05 16.27
N ALA A 38 2.90 17.30 16.31
CA ALA A 38 1.48 17.63 16.17
C ALA A 38 0.98 17.31 14.74
N ILE A 39 1.76 17.64 13.72
CA ILE A 39 1.39 17.42 12.32
C ILE A 39 1.41 15.93 11.95
N THR A 40 2.32 15.15 12.54
CA THR A 40 2.46 13.71 12.23
C THR A 40 1.56 12.84 13.09
N LEU A 41 1.00 13.35 14.19
CA LEU A 41 0.12 12.59 15.08
C LEU A 41 -1.07 11.93 14.36
N PRO A 42 -1.86 12.62 13.52
CA PRO A 42 -2.96 11.99 12.77
C PRO A 42 -2.49 10.85 11.88
N TYR A 43 -1.34 11.01 11.21
CA TYR A 43 -0.75 9.95 10.41
C TYR A 43 -0.33 8.75 11.27
N ASN A 44 0.34 8.99 12.39
CA ASN A 44 0.80 7.93 13.29
C ASN A 44 -0.38 7.17 13.91
N MET A 45 -1.48 7.86 14.21
CA MET A 45 -2.70 7.27 14.77
C MET A 45 -3.64 6.64 13.72
N THR A 46 -3.30 6.69 12.45
CA THR A 46 -4.04 6.04 11.36
C THR A 46 -3.13 5.05 10.62
N MET A 47 -2.25 5.54 9.78
CA MET A 47 -1.33 4.71 8.99
C MET A 47 -0.25 4.04 9.83
N GLY A 48 0.18 4.68 10.91
CA GLY A 48 1.17 4.13 11.84
C GLY A 48 0.69 2.92 12.63
N ILE A 49 -0.64 2.75 12.77
CA ILE A 49 -1.28 1.59 13.43
C ILE A 49 -2.18 0.79 12.46
N TYR A 50 -2.00 0.97 11.16
CA TYR A 50 -2.83 0.33 10.13
C TYR A 50 -2.87 -1.20 10.25
N GLY A 51 -1.74 -1.84 10.63
CA GLY A 51 -1.69 -3.28 10.90
C GLY A 51 -2.60 -3.71 12.04
N VAL A 52 -2.75 -2.88 13.08
CA VAL A 52 -3.68 -3.15 14.20
C VAL A 52 -5.12 -3.18 13.70
N ILE A 53 -5.50 -2.19 12.89
CA ILE A 53 -6.84 -2.08 12.29
C ILE A 53 -7.10 -3.27 11.37
N CYS A 54 -6.12 -3.67 10.56
CA CYS A 54 -6.22 -4.83 9.67
C CYS A 54 -6.37 -6.14 10.45
N ALA A 55 -5.61 -6.38 11.51
CA ALA A 55 -5.72 -7.59 12.34
C ALA A 55 -7.13 -7.73 12.92
N PHE A 56 -7.68 -6.63 13.47
CA PHE A 56 -9.07 -6.60 13.94
C PHE A 56 -10.05 -6.88 12.81
N GLY A 57 -9.99 -6.11 11.72
CA GLY A 57 -10.99 -6.15 10.64
C GLY A 57 -11.05 -7.51 9.95
N ILE A 58 -9.90 -8.11 9.64
CA ILE A 58 -9.81 -9.42 8.98
C ILE A 58 -10.41 -10.50 9.90
N CYS A 59 -10.00 -10.50 11.18
CA CYS A 59 -10.54 -11.44 12.16
C CYS A 59 -12.03 -11.26 12.35
N TYR A 60 -12.52 -10.02 12.44
CA TYR A 60 -13.91 -9.67 12.60
C TYR A 60 -14.75 -10.21 11.42
N GLU A 61 -14.40 -9.91 10.18
CA GLU A 61 -15.16 -10.32 9.00
C GLU A 61 -15.16 -11.85 8.82
N LEU A 62 -14.01 -12.51 9.04
CA LEU A 62 -13.93 -13.97 8.98
C LEU A 62 -14.75 -14.63 10.09
N SER A 63 -14.67 -14.12 11.33
CA SER A 63 -15.45 -14.61 12.45
C SER A 63 -16.96 -14.48 12.22
N LYS A 64 -17.38 -13.33 11.66
CA LYS A 64 -18.77 -13.07 11.27
C LYS A 64 -19.26 -14.05 10.21
N SER A 65 -18.45 -14.39 9.21
CA SER A 65 -18.80 -15.40 8.19
C SER A 65 -19.05 -16.79 8.81
N TYR A 66 -18.35 -17.09 9.90
CA TYR A 66 -18.54 -18.33 10.69
C TYR A 66 -19.62 -18.23 11.77
N LYS A 67 -20.39 -17.14 11.82
CA LYS A 67 -21.45 -16.89 12.80
C LYS A 67 -20.97 -16.96 14.25
N ARG A 68 -19.73 -16.51 14.49
CA ARG A 68 -19.10 -16.43 15.81
C ARG A 68 -19.28 -15.03 16.42
N ASN A 69 -18.80 -14.85 17.66
CA ASN A 69 -18.73 -13.49 18.25
C ASN A 69 -17.57 -12.70 17.63
N ALA A 70 -17.86 -12.05 16.51
CA ALA A 70 -16.88 -11.35 15.69
C ALA A 70 -16.11 -10.25 16.46
N ALA A 71 -16.80 -9.52 17.35
CA ALA A 71 -16.16 -8.47 18.14
C ALA A 71 -15.13 -9.02 19.12
N MET A 72 -15.45 -10.12 19.79
CA MET A 72 -14.52 -10.78 20.74
C MET A 72 -13.32 -11.36 20.01
N ASP A 73 -13.53 -12.08 18.90
CA ASP A 73 -12.42 -12.64 18.11
C ASP A 73 -11.54 -11.51 17.54
N GLY A 74 -12.12 -10.42 17.03
CA GLY A 74 -11.39 -9.25 16.54
C GLY A 74 -10.53 -8.57 17.63
N MET A 75 -11.08 -8.40 18.84
CA MET A 75 -10.32 -7.87 19.97
C MET A 75 -9.16 -8.81 20.35
N MET A 76 -9.37 -10.13 20.35
CA MET A 76 -8.30 -11.10 20.59
C MET A 76 -7.18 -10.96 19.56
N ALA A 77 -7.52 -10.91 18.25
CA ALA A 77 -6.52 -10.72 17.20
C ALA A 77 -5.73 -9.42 17.37
N THR A 78 -6.40 -8.35 17.81
CA THR A 78 -5.75 -7.06 18.11
C THR A 78 -4.72 -7.20 19.24
N VAL A 79 -5.10 -7.83 20.36
CA VAL A 79 -4.19 -8.04 21.50
C VAL A 79 -2.99 -8.90 21.08
N ILE A 80 -3.24 -10.02 20.37
CA ILE A 80 -2.18 -10.91 19.88
C ILE A 80 -1.23 -10.16 18.93
N PHE A 81 -1.77 -9.38 17.99
CA PHE A 81 -0.96 -8.61 17.05
C PHE A 81 -0.10 -7.57 17.77
N LEU A 82 -0.65 -6.84 18.75
CA LEU A 82 0.09 -5.88 19.57
C LEU A 82 1.22 -6.56 20.37
N MET A 83 0.99 -7.74 20.94
CA MET A 83 2.00 -8.48 21.68
C MET A 83 3.18 -8.92 20.79
N ILE A 84 2.91 -9.26 19.53
CA ILE A 84 3.94 -9.74 18.58
C ILE A 84 4.66 -8.55 17.91
N CYS A 85 3.93 -7.53 17.50
CA CYS A 85 4.41 -6.45 16.64
C CYS A 85 4.74 -5.15 17.39
N GLY A 86 4.23 -4.98 18.61
CA GLY A 86 4.39 -3.77 19.43
C GLY A 86 5.19 -4.00 20.71
N PRO A 87 6.43 -4.49 20.67
CA PRO A 87 7.20 -4.71 21.90
C PRO A 87 7.37 -3.40 22.67
N ILE A 88 7.30 -3.52 24.00
CA ILE A 88 7.51 -2.37 24.89
C ILE A 88 9.02 -2.23 25.15
N LYS A 89 9.57 -1.05 24.86
CA LYS A 89 10.94 -0.66 25.17
C LYS A 89 10.94 0.66 25.93
N ASN A 90 11.58 0.69 27.09
CA ASN A 90 11.65 1.88 27.94
C ASN A 90 10.27 2.50 28.24
N GLY A 91 9.26 1.67 28.47
CA GLY A 91 7.89 2.10 28.76
C GLY A 91 7.07 2.55 27.54
N ASN A 92 7.63 2.58 26.34
CA ASN A 92 6.95 2.98 25.10
C ASN A 92 6.73 1.80 24.17
N ILE A 93 5.59 1.80 23.46
CA ILE A 93 5.30 0.82 22.41
C ILE A 93 6.13 1.15 21.18
N VAL A 94 6.88 0.19 20.66
CA VAL A 94 7.65 0.35 19.43
C VAL A 94 6.70 0.17 18.24
N MET A 95 6.50 1.22 17.46
CA MET A 95 5.51 1.26 16.36
C MET A 95 6.00 0.67 15.03
N ASN A 96 7.24 0.21 14.91
CA ASN A 96 7.86 -0.20 13.64
C ASN A 96 7.04 -1.21 12.82
N TYR A 97 6.35 -2.13 13.46
CA TYR A 97 5.54 -3.18 12.84
C TYR A 97 4.04 -3.04 13.11
N LEU A 98 3.58 -1.94 13.72
CA LEU A 98 2.14 -1.71 13.94
C LEU A 98 1.43 -1.14 12.71
N GLY A 99 2.17 -0.48 11.82
CA GLY A 99 1.67 0.08 10.56
C GLY A 99 1.76 -0.90 9.38
N THR A 100 2.01 -0.36 8.21
CA THR A 100 2.07 -1.11 6.94
C THR A 100 3.17 -2.19 6.92
N ASN A 101 4.27 -1.99 7.64
CA ASN A 101 5.34 -3.00 7.74
C ASN A 101 4.91 -4.29 8.43
N GLY A 102 3.86 -4.26 9.26
CA GLY A 102 3.31 -5.42 9.94
C GLY A 102 2.08 -6.03 9.28
N ILE A 103 1.68 -5.53 8.10
CA ILE A 103 0.40 -5.91 7.47
C ILE A 103 0.28 -7.42 7.19
N PHE A 104 1.37 -8.07 6.80
CA PHE A 104 1.39 -9.52 6.58
C PHE A 104 1.19 -10.31 7.86
N VAL A 105 1.83 -9.85 8.94
CA VAL A 105 1.65 -10.46 10.26
C VAL A 105 0.21 -10.21 10.74
N ALA A 106 -0.36 -9.03 10.44
CA ALA A 106 -1.75 -8.71 10.74
C ALA A 106 -2.73 -9.66 10.03
N ILE A 107 -2.49 -9.94 8.76
CA ILE A 107 -3.29 -10.90 7.97
C ILE A 107 -3.20 -12.31 8.59
N LEU A 108 -1.98 -12.79 8.86
CA LEU A 108 -1.77 -14.11 9.45
C LEU A 108 -2.44 -14.22 10.82
N VAL A 109 -2.24 -13.24 11.69
CA VAL A 109 -2.87 -13.24 13.02
C VAL A 109 -4.39 -13.18 12.90
N GLY A 110 -4.93 -12.31 12.05
CA GLY A 110 -6.38 -12.18 11.85
C GLY A 110 -7.04 -13.47 11.39
N LEU A 111 -6.42 -14.20 10.47
CA LEU A 111 -6.93 -15.47 9.97
C LEU A 111 -6.76 -16.60 11.00
N LEU A 112 -5.55 -16.76 11.54
CA LEU A 112 -5.21 -17.89 12.37
C LEU A 112 -5.88 -17.85 13.76
N VAL A 113 -6.11 -16.65 14.33
CA VAL A 113 -6.85 -16.50 15.60
C VAL A 113 -8.27 -17.06 15.46
N VAL A 114 -8.96 -16.74 14.37
CA VAL A 114 -10.33 -17.27 14.13
C VAL A 114 -10.32 -18.79 13.99
N GLU A 115 -9.38 -19.33 13.21
CA GLU A 115 -9.29 -20.78 13.01
C GLU A 115 -8.93 -21.51 14.29
N LEU A 116 -8.03 -20.97 15.11
CA LEU A 116 -7.69 -21.52 16.41
C LEU A 116 -8.90 -21.47 17.35
N ASN A 117 -9.64 -20.37 17.38
CA ASN A 117 -10.86 -20.25 18.17
C ASN A 117 -11.95 -21.25 17.72
N ARG A 118 -12.07 -21.49 16.42
CA ARG A 118 -12.97 -22.54 15.89
C ARG A 118 -12.56 -23.94 16.35
N LEU A 119 -11.27 -24.22 16.36
CA LEU A 119 -10.75 -25.50 16.84
C LEU A 119 -11.06 -25.69 18.33
N ILE A 120 -10.87 -24.66 19.16
CA ILE A 120 -11.19 -24.67 20.59
C ILE A 120 -12.69 -24.93 20.81
N ASP A 121 -13.55 -24.29 20.01
CA ASP A 121 -15.01 -24.54 20.10
C ASP A 121 -15.39 -25.96 19.70
N ARG A 122 -14.76 -26.53 18.65
CA ARG A 122 -14.97 -27.93 18.25
C ARG A 122 -14.54 -28.93 19.31
N LEU A 123 -13.50 -28.59 20.07
CA LEU A 123 -13.02 -29.40 21.21
C LEU A 123 -13.88 -29.22 22.47
N ASN A 124 -14.92 -28.34 22.42
CA ASN A 124 -15.78 -28.02 23.55
C ASN A 124 -15.04 -27.53 24.80
N TRP A 125 -13.91 -26.86 24.62
CA TRP A 125 -13.14 -26.27 25.72
C TRP A 125 -13.84 -25.00 26.21
N LYS A 126 -14.89 -25.19 27.02
CA LYS A 126 -15.73 -24.11 27.56
C LYS A 126 -15.92 -24.27 29.06
N ILE A 127 -15.99 -23.15 29.76
CA ILE A 127 -16.34 -23.11 31.17
C ILE A 127 -17.85 -23.22 31.28
N LYS A 128 -18.34 -24.33 31.86
CA LYS A 128 -19.79 -24.52 32.11
C LYS A 128 -20.22 -23.57 33.22
N MET A 129 -21.14 -22.66 32.90
CA MET A 129 -21.71 -21.71 33.82
C MET A 129 -23.11 -22.15 34.26
N PRO A 130 -23.52 -21.91 35.52
CA PRO A 130 -24.91 -22.09 35.96
C PRO A 130 -25.87 -21.25 35.11
N GLY A 131 -27.10 -21.75 34.86
CA GLY A 131 -28.09 -21.06 34.02
C GLY A 131 -28.60 -19.72 34.54
N ALA A 132 -28.32 -19.40 35.82
CA ALA A 132 -28.64 -18.09 36.40
C ALA A 132 -27.64 -16.97 36.01
N VAL A 133 -26.52 -17.29 35.33
CA VAL A 133 -25.49 -16.30 34.95
C VAL A 133 -25.93 -15.58 33.67
N PRO A 134 -25.90 -14.24 33.63
CA PRO A 134 -26.23 -13.47 32.41
C PRO A 134 -25.41 -13.90 31.20
N PRO A 135 -25.98 -13.96 29.97
CA PRO A 135 -25.30 -14.40 28.76
C PRO A 135 -24.01 -13.61 28.46
N ALA A 136 -23.98 -12.30 28.75
CA ALA A 136 -22.81 -11.45 28.54
C ALA A 136 -21.61 -11.91 29.40
N VAL A 137 -21.86 -12.25 30.68
CA VAL A 137 -20.83 -12.77 31.61
C VAL A 137 -20.34 -14.13 31.14
N THR A 138 -21.24 -15.02 30.75
CA THR A 138 -20.91 -16.34 30.21
C THR A 138 -20.02 -16.22 28.96
N THR A 139 -20.36 -15.32 28.05
CA THR A 139 -19.56 -15.05 26.84
C THR A 139 -18.18 -14.54 27.17
N PHE A 140 -18.08 -13.59 28.11
CA PHE A 140 -16.79 -13.04 28.56
C PHE A 140 -15.93 -14.13 29.18
N VAL A 141 -16.43 -14.88 30.14
CA VAL A 141 -15.64 -15.95 30.82
C VAL A 141 -15.23 -17.03 29.83
N ASN A 142 -16.10 -17.41 28.89
CA ASN A 142 -15.76 -18.38 27.86
C ASN A 142 -14.71 -17.86 26.86
N SER A 143 -14.51 -16.55 26.73
CA SER A 143 -13.47 -15.98 25.87
C SER A 143 -12.06 -16.05 26.50
N LEU A 144 -11.94 -16.28 27.80
CA LEU A 144 -10.66 -16.36 28.49
C LEU A 144 -9.84 -17.58 28.04
N ILE A 145 -10.47 -18.73 27.80
CA ILE A 145 -9.77 -19.93 27.32
C ILE A 145 -9.18 -19.71 25.92
N PRO A 146 -9.95 -19.29 24.91
CA PRO A 146 -9.41 -18.94 23.60
C PRO A 146 -8.29 -17.87 23.68
N LEU A 147 -8.48 -16.83 24.47
CA LEU A 147 -7.47 -15.77 24.63
C LEU A 147 -6.16 -16.35 25.18
N THR A 148 -6.22 -17.14 26.26
CA THR A 148 -5.03 -17.76 26.87
C THR A 148 -4.30 -18.67 25.88
N ILE A 149 -5.03 -19.50 25.15
CA ILE A 149 -4.44 -20.40 24.16
C ILE A 149 -3.81 -19.63 23.01
N ASN A 150 -4.48 -18.58 22.49
CA ASN A 150 -3.92 -17.71 21.46
C ASN A 150 -2.61 -17.03 21.94
N ILE A 151 -2.57 -16.52 23.16
CA ILE A 151 -1.35 -15.95 23.74
C ILE A 151 -0.23 -17.00 23.78
N LEU A 152 -0.49 -18.19 24.32
CA LEU A 152 0.50 -19.25 24.41
C LEU A 152 1.02 -19.68 23.02
N VAL A 153 0.13 -19.83 22.03
CA VAL A 153 0.50 -20.24 20.69
C VAL A 153 1.28 -19.14 19.97
N PHE A 154 0.72 -17.95 19.83
CA PHE A 154 1.32 -16.91 19.01
C PHE A 154 2.53 -16.22 19.67
N TYR A 155 2.40 -15.87 20.95
CA TYR A 155 3.51 -15.27 21.66
C TYR A 155 4.59 -16.30 21.97
N GLY A 156 4.21 -17.53 22.32
CA GLY A 156 5.13 -18.64 22.44
C GLY A 156 5.90 -18.90 21.15
N PHE A 157 5.23 -18.90 20.00
CA PHE A 157 5.88 -19.01 18.69
C PHE A 157 6.85 -17.86 18.43
N ASN A 158 6.47 -16.61 18.74
CA ASN A 158 7.37 -15.46 18.64
C ASN A 158 8.62 -15.62 19.52
N LEU A 159 8.49 -16.16 20.74
CA LEU A 159 9.64 -16.43 21.63
C LEU A 159 10.54 -17.54 21.07
N VAL A 160 9.98 -18.59 20.49
CA VAL A 160 10.75 -19.65 19.83
C VAL A 160 11.54 -19.08 18.64
N ILE A 161 10.91 -18.29 17.78
CA ILE A 161 11.61 -17.63 16.66
C ILE A 161 12.72 -16.71 17.19
N LEU A 162 12.45 -15.94 18.22
CA LEU A 162 13.43 -15.05 18.84
C LEU A 162 14.64 -15.81 19.39
N SER A 163 14.42 -16.95 20.06
CA SER A 163 15.49 -17.78 20.61
C SER A 163 16.35 -18.45 19.54
N LEU A 164 15.74 -18.88 18.43
CA LEU A 164 16.43 -19.55 17.33
C LEU A 164 17.15 -18.59 16.37
N THR A 165 16.57 -17.42 16.14
CA THR A 165 17.03 -16.51 15.06
C THR A 165 17.54 -15.16 15.57
N HIS A 166 17.38 -14.85 16.87
CA HIS A 166 17.63 -13.54 17.50
C HIS A 166 16.80 -12.40 16.86
N LEU A 167 15.75 -12.74 16.13
CA LEU A 167 14.82 -11.79 15.51
C LEU A 167 13.41 -11.99 16.06
N SER A 168 12.66 -10.90 16.27
CA SER A 168 11.22 -11.00 16.51
C SER A 168 10.51 -11.62 15.30
N PHE A 169 9.36 -12.24 15.51
CA PHE A 169 8.59 -12.86 14.40
C PHE A 169 8.35 -11.90 13.22
N PRO A 170 7.94 -10.63 13.41
CA PRO A 170 7.80 -9.68 12.30
C PRO A 170 9.11 -9.43 11.54
N ALA A 171 10.23 -9.28 12.28
CA ALA A 171 11.54 -9.07 11.68
C ALA A 171 12.03 -10.32 10.91
N TRP A 172 11.83 -11.51 11.49
CA TRP A 172 12.16 -12.78 10.86
C TRP A 172 11.31 -13.00 9.58
N PHE A 173 10.01 -12.72 9.66
CA PHE A 173 9.12 -12.82 8.51
C PHE A 173 9.53 -11.87 7.37
N THR A 174 9.88 -10.61 7.71
CA THR A 174 10.43 -9.65 6.73
C THR A 174 11.73 -10.18 6.10
N LYS A 175 12.61 -10.82 6.90
CA LYS A 175 13.86 -11.41 6.42
C LYS A 175 13.62 -12.58 5.45
N ILE A 176 12.59 -13.40 5.64
CA ILE A 176 12.19 -14.45 4.71
C ILE A 176 11.79 -13.87 3.33
N LEU A 177 11.24 -12.66 3.32
CA LEU A 177 10.91 -11.96 2.08
C LEU A 177 12.15 -11.36 1.37
N THR A 178 13.32 -11.31 2.02
CA THR A 178 14.56 -10.72 1.47
C THR A 178 15.01 -11.34 0.13
N PRO A 179 14.92 -12.66 -0.14
CA PRO A 179 15.26 -13.20 -1.45
C PRO A 179 14.45 -12.58 -2.59
N ALA A 180 13.20 -12.20 -2.32
CA ALA A 180 12.39 -11.50 -3.31
C ALA A 180 12.92 -10.09 -3.62
N THR A 181 13.62 -9.44 -2.69
CA THR A 181 14.24 -8.12 -2.93
C THR A 181 15.45 -8.23 -3.87
N SER A 182 16.20 -9.32 -3.82
CA SER A 182 17.33 -9.54 -4.75
C SER A 182 16.85 -9.73 -6.20
N LEU A 183 15.69 -10.37 -6.40
CA LEU A 183 15.04 -10.45 -7.70
C LEU A 183 14.58 -9.07 -8.19
N ALA A 184 14.05 -8.24 -7.30
CA ALA A 184 13.56 -6.91 -7.64
C ALA A 184 14.67 -5.92 -8.05
N ASN A 185 15.95 -6.21 -7.77
CA ASN A 185 17.09 -5.38 -8.20
C ASN A 185 17.46 -5.57 -9.68
N ASN A 186 16.75 -6.46 -10.40
CA ASN A 186 16.87 -6.63 -11.84
C ASN A 186 15.55 -6.21 -12.50
N ILE A 187 15.62 -5.53 -13.66
CA ILE A 187 14.43 -5.05 -14.38
C ILE A 187 13.41 -6.19 -14.65
N TRP A 188 13.87 -7.36 -15.05
CA TRP A 188 13.00 -8.50 -15.33
C TRP A 188 12.33 -9.06 -14.07
N GLY A 189 13.11 -9.18 -13.00
CA GLY A 189 12.57 -9.60 -11.69
C GLY A 189 11.61 -8.57 -11.12
N PHE A 190 11.90 -7.29 -11.27
CA PHE A 190 11.00 -6.20 -10.87
C PHE A 190 9.67 -6.25 -11.64
N ILE A 191 9.72 -6.40 -12.97
CA ILE A 191 8.53 -6.55 -13.82
C ILE A 191 7.75 -7.80 -13.40
N LEU A 192 8.40 -8.92 -13.14
CA LEU A 192 7.72 -10.14 -12.68
C LEU A 192 6.97 -9.92 -11.36
N ILE A 193 7.60 -9.26 -10.39
CA ILE A 193 6.96 -8.93 -9.10
C ILE A 193 5.75 -8.02 -9.31
N VAL A 194 5.87 -7.02 -10.18
CA VAL A 194 4.75 -6.13 -10.52
C VAL A 194 3.62 -6.91 -11.19
N ILE A 195 3.91 -7.81 -12.14
CA ILE A 195 2.90 -8.67 -12.79
C ILE A 195 2.16 -9.51 -11.74
N ILE A 196 2.87 -10.14 -10.81
CA ILE A 196 2.25 -10.90 -9.71
C ILE A 196 1.29 -10.01 -8.92
N GLY A 197 1.69 -8.79 -8.60
CA GLY A 197 0.82 -7.82 -7.93
C GLY A 197 -0.43 -7.47 -8.74
N GLN A 198 -0.32 -7.34 -10.07
CA GLN A 198 -1.49 -7.09 -10.93
C GLN A 198 -2.43 -8.31 -10.99
N ILE A 199 -1.88 -9.52 -11.10
CA ILE A 199 -2.68 -10.76 -11.09
C ILE A 199 -3.45 -10.90 -9.78
N LEU A 200 -2.81 -10.60 -8.64
CA LEU A 200 -3.48 -10.62 -7.34
C LEU A 200 -4.67 -9.63 -7.30
N TRP A 201 -4.52 -8.42 -7.85
CA TRP A 201 -5.62 -7.48 -7.98
C TRP A 201 -6.78 -8.03 -8.82
N LEU A 202 -6.48 -8.72 -9.93
CA LEU A 202 -7.51 -9.29 -10.80
C LEU A 202 -8.33 -10.40 -10.14
N ILE A 203 -7.79 -11.07 -9.13
CA ILE A 203 -8.52 -12.07 -8.32
C ILE A 203 -9.08 -11.50 -7.01
N GLY A 204 -9.08 -10.17 -6.85
CA GLY A 204 -9.68 -9.48 -5.71
C GLY A 204 -8.78 -9.29 -4.48
N ILE A 205 -7.48 -9.61 -4.60
CA ILE A 205 -6.50 -9.40 -3.53
C ILE A 205 -5.73 -8.12 -3.80
N ASN A 206 -5.53 -7.25 -2.80
CA ASN A 206 -4.71 -6.04 -2.96
C ASN A 206 -3.23 -6.40 -3.20
N GLY A 207 -2.90 -6.64 -4.48
CA GLY A 207 -1.55 -7.05 -4.88
C GLY A 207 -0.50 -5.98 -4.60
N ALA A 208 -0.85 -4.69 -4.69
CA ALA A 208 0.08 -3.61 -4.37
C ALA A 208 0.55 -3.70 -2.91
N SER A 209 -0.35 -3.95 -1.96
CA SER A 209 0.00 -4.10 -0.54
C SER A 209 0.91 -5.30 -0.28
N ILE A 210 0.82 -6.34 -1.13
CA ILE A 210 1.66 -7.54 -1.01
C ILE A 210 3.07 -7.29 -1.52
N ILE A 211 3.22 -6.67 -2.68
CA ILE A 211 4.52 -6.41 -3.28
C ILE A 211 5.21 -5.17 -2.70
N PHE A 212 4.45 -4.24 -2.13
CA PHE A 212 4.94 -2.96 -1.63
C PHE A 212 6.14 -3.09 -0.66
N PRO A 213 6.12 -3.94 0.39
CA PRO A 213 7.24 -4.05 1.31
C PRO A 213 8.55 -4.44 0.62
N ILE A 214 8.48 -5.24 -0.44
CA ILE A 214 9.64 -5.74 -1.18
C ILE A 214 10.21 -4.63 -2.07
N VAL A 215 9.38 -4.11 -2.97
CA VAL A 215 9.83 -3.13 -3.98
C VAL A 215 10.09 -1.75 -3.40
N PHE A 216 9.35 -1.36 -2.36
CA PHE A 216 9.54 -0.09 -1.69
C PHE A 216 10.83 -0.04 -0.87
N ALA A 217 11.12 -1.11 -0.11
CA ALA A 217 12.36 -1.21 0.66
C ALA A 217 13.58 -1.15 -0.25
N LEU A 218 13.55 -1.89 -1.37
CA LEU A 218 14.60 -1.83 -2.39
C LEU A 218 14.71 -0.43 -2.99
N GLY A 219 13.59 0.15 -3.42
CA GLY A 219 13.55 1.49 -4.01
C GLY A 219 14.14 2.57 -3.10
N ILE A 220 13.86 2.50 -1.78
CA ILE A 220 14.48 3.42 -0.79
C ILE A 220 15.99 3.19 -0.70
N ALA A 221 16.45 1.94 -0.63
CA ALA A 221 17.86 1.63 -0.52
C ALA A 221 18.64 2.16 -1.74
N GLU A 222 18.16 1.90 -2.95
CA GLU A 222 18.77 2.34 -4.21
C GLU A 222 18.69 3.86 -4.39
N THR A 223 17.58 4.49 -3.96
CA THR A 223 17.45 5.95 -3.92
C THR A 223 18.46 6.56 -2.93
N GLY A 224 18.66 5.94 -1.78
CA GLY A 224 19.66 6.36 -0.79
C GLY A 224 21.09 6.24 -1.33
N ALA A 225 21.39 5.18 -2.08
CA ALA A 225 22.68 5.01 -2.76
C ALA A 225 22.90 6.11 -3.82
N ASN A 226 21.88 6.42 -4.62
CA ASN A 226 21.93 7.56 -5.55
C ASN A 226 22.14 8.90 -4.82
N ALA A 227 21.45 9.14 -3.70
CA ALA A 227 21.63 10.34 -2.89
C ALA A 227 23.07 10.48 -2.38
N ALA A 228 23.69 9.37 -1.96
CA ALA A 228 25.09 9.35 -1.53
C ALA A 228 26.08 9.68 -2.66
N LEU A 229 25.79 9.27 -3.90
CA LEU A 229 26.58 9.66 -5.08
C LEU A 229 26.43 11.15 -5.38
N VAL A 230 25.18 11.64 -5.43
CA VAL A 230 24.89 13.06 -5.69
C VAL A 230 25.52 13.96 -4.62
N ALA A 231 25.51 13.57 -3.34
CA ALA A 231 26.17 14.31 -2.27
C ALA A 231 27.69 14.43 -2.46
N LYS A 232 28.31 13.52 -3.23
CA LYS A 232 29.73 13.55 -3.61
C LYS A 232 29.98 14.26 -4.94
N GLY A 233 28.95 14.86 -5.55
CA GLY A 233 29.04 15.48 -6.88
C GLY A 233 29.11 14.48 -8.04
N LEU A 234 28.79 13.20 -7.79
CA LEU A 234 28.77 12.15 -8.81
C LEU A 234 27.35 11.95 -9.35
N PRO A 235 27.18 11.54 -10.61
CA PRO A 235 25.88 11.23 -11.17
C PRO A 235 25.27 10.00 -10.48
N PRO A 236 23.94 9.94 -10.32
CA PRO A 236 23.25 8.75 -9.84
C PRO A 236 23.39 7.61 -10.86
N THR A 237 23.55 6.37 -10.38
CA THR A 237 23.80 5.18 -11.24
C THR A 237 22.86 4.02 -10.95
N HIS A 238 22.09 4.09 -9.87
CA HIS A 238 21.18 3.04 -9.42
C HIS A 238 19.83 3.18 -10.10
N LEU A 239 19.56 2.32 -11.10
CA LEU A 239 18.35 2.35 -11.92
C LEU A 239 17.09 1.87 -11.17
N MET A 240 17.21 0.88 -10.26
CA MET A 240 16.05 0.31 -9.56
C MET A 240 15.67 1.13 -8.32
N ASN A 241 15.70 2.46 -8.47
CA ASN A 241 15.35 3.42 -7.42
C ASN A 241 13.82 3.54 -7.21
N LEU A 242 13.39 4.35 -6.23
CA LEU A 242 11.99 4.51 -5.87
C LEU A 242 11.13 5.05 -7.03
N GLN A 243 11.70 5.86 -7.93
CA GLN A 243 11.02 6.37 -9.12
C GLN A 243 10.50 5.23 -10.01
N MET A 244 11.27 4.13 -10.16
CA MET A 244 10.86 2.96 -10.93
C MET A 244 9.58 2.33 -10.36
N PHE A 245 9.47 2.26 -9.03
CA PHE A 245 8.24 1.81 -8.37
C PHE A 245 7.08 2.78 -8.61
N ARG A 246 7.33 4.10 -8.55
CA ARG A 246 6.28 5.11 -8.75
C ARG A 246 5.68 5.07 -10.15
N VAL A 247 6.51 4.89 -11.19
CA VAL A 247 5.99 4.82 -12.57
C VAL A 247 5.19 3.54 -12.85
N SER A 248 5.35 2.49 -12.03
CA SER A 248 4.50 1.31 -12.09
C SER A 248 3.10 1.54 -11.51
N LEU A 249 2.88 2.68 -10.82
CA LEU A 249 1.66 3.04 -10.10
C LEU A 249 1.10 4.42 -10.52
N LEU A 250 1.25 4.81 -11.79
CA LEU A 250 0.68 6.06 -12.30
C LEU A 250 -0.87 5.99 -12.30
N GLY A 251 -1.46 6.56 -11.28
CA GLY A 251 -2.88 6.43 -11.00
C GLY A 251 -3.26 5.18 -10.21
N GLY A 252 -2.28 4.53 -9.56
CA GLY A 252 -2.40 3.28 -8.82
C GLY A 252 -2.03 2.05 -9.64
N SER A 253 -2.26 0.86 -9.09
CA SER A 253 -1.97 -0.40 -9.76
C SER A 253 -2.57 -0.47 -11.16
N GLY A 254 -1.83 -1.01 -12.12
CA GLY A 254 -2.26 -1.09 -13.51
C GLY A 254 -2.09 0.20 -14.30
N ASN A 255 -1.50 1.26 -13.73
CA ASN A 255 -1.38 2.60 -14.33
C ASN A 255 -2.74 3.16 -14.79
N THR A 256 -3.71 3.06 -13.89
CA THR A 256 -5.13 3.32 -14.18
C THR A 256 -5.47 4.80 -14.45
N LEU A 257 -4.54 5.76 -14.26
CA LEU A 257 -4.83 7.16 -14.58
C LEU A 257 -5.15 7.35 -16.07
N GLY A 258 -4.48 6.59 -16.96
CA GLY A 258 -4.82 6.58 -18.40
C GLY A 258 -6.25 6.07 -18.65
N LEU A 259 -6.67 5.02 -17.93
CA LEU A 259 -8.04 4.52 -17.97
C LEU A 259 -9.04 5.55 -17.43
N VAL A 260 -8.73 6.20 -16.31
CA VAL A 260 -9.57 7.26 -15.71
C VAL A 260 -9.83 8.38 -16.71
N LEU A 261 -8.82 8.81 -17.44
CA LEU A 261 -8.98 9.82 -18.50
C LEU A 261 -9.99 9.35 -19.57
N LEU A 262 -9.90 8.10 -20.02
CA LEU A 262 -10.89 7.55 -20.98
C LEU A 262 -12.30 7.50 -20.39
N MET A 263 -12.43 7.08 -19.12
CA MET A 263 -13.71 7.04 -18.42
C MET A 263 -14.37 8.41 -18.30
N MET A 264 -13.60 9.48 -18.05
CA MET A 264 -14.14 10.85 -17.96
C MET A 264 -14.81 11.32 -19.26
N PHE A 265 -14.37 10.79 -20.40
CA PHE A 265 -14.91 11.11 -21.72
C PHE A 265 -15.86 10.02 -22.26
N SER A 266 -16.21 9.02 -21.43
CA SER A 266 -17.16 7.97 -21.79
C SER A 266 -18.54 8.53 -22.14
N ARG A 267 -19.22 7.86 -23.08
CA ARG A 267 -20.63 8.12 -23.39
C ARG A 267 -21.58 7.49 -22.39
N ASN A 268 -21.13 6.47 -21.66
CA ASN A 268 -21.90 5.84 -20.59
C ASN A 268 -21.89 6.72 -19.33
N PRO A 269 -23.05 7.18 -18.84
CA PRO A 269 -23.12 8.09 -17.68
C PRO A 269 -22.55 7.48 -16.38
N LYS A 270 -22.73 6.16 -16.17
CA LYS A 270 -22.23 5.44 -14.99
C LYS A 270 -20.70 5.43 -14.99
N ILE A 271 -20.10 5.02 -16.12
CA ILE A 271 -18.63 4.98 -16.29
C ILE A 271 -18.03 6.39 -16.15
N LYS A 272 -18.68 7.39 -16.78
CA LYS A 272 -18.24 8.80 -16.73
C LYS A 272 -18.24 9.34 -15.30
N THR A 273 -19.26 9.01 -14.50
CA THR A 273 -19.35 9.43 -13.10
C THR A 273 -18.22 8.83 -12.27
N VAL A 274 -17.96 7.52 -12.42
CA VAL A 274 -16.84 6.85 -11.74
C VAL A 274 -15.50 7.49 -12.14
N GLY A 275 -15.29 7.75 -13.44
CA GLY A 275 -14.08 8.41 -13.95
C GLY A 275 -13.83 9.78 -13.31
N ARG A 276 -14.88 10.61 -13.18
CA ARG A 276 -14.77 11.92 -12.51
C ARG A 276 -14.45 11.82 -11.02
N LEU A 277 -15.06 10.87 -10.32
CA LEU A 277 -14.78 10.64 -8.89
C LEU A 277 -13.37 10.09 -8.68
N ALA A 278 -12.87 9.26 -9.61
CA ALA A 278 -11.56 8.64 -9.52
C ALA A 278 -10.40 9.56 -9.96
N PHE A 279 -10.67 10.71 -10.59
CA PHE A 279 -9.62 11.55 -11.19
C PHE A 279 -8.68 12.14 -10.13
N ILE A 280 -9.19 12.78 -9.09
CA ILE A 280 -8.38 13.39 -8.05
C ILE A 280 -7.59 12.33 -7.26
N PRO A 281 -8.20 11.23 -6.76
CA PRO A 281 -7.45 10.13 -6.17
C PRO A 281 -6.40 9.54 -7.13
N GLY A 282 -6.76 9.36 -8.41
CA GLY A 282 -5.87 8.80 -9.44
C GLY A 282 -4.61 9.65 -9.66
N ILE A 283 -4.72 10.97 -9.67
CA ILE A 283 -3.55 11.86 -9.73
C ILE A 283 -2.58 11.59 -8.57
N CYS A 284 -3.08 11.21 -7.40
CA CYS A 284 -2.30 10.89 -6.22
C CYS A 284 -1.90 9.40 -6.11
N GLY A 285 -2.14 8.60 -7.15
CA GLY A 285 -1.76 7.18 -7.17
C GLY A 285 -2.72 6.25 -6.44
N ILE A 286 -3.97 6.68 -6.21
CA ILE A 286 -5.03 5.91 -5.52
C ILE A 286 -6.05 5.46 -6.56
N ASN A 287 -6.24 4.15 -6.74
CA ASN A 287 -7.13 3.60 -7.77
C ASN A 287 -8.30 2.74 -7.25
N GLU A 288 -8.50 2.67 -5.96
CA GLU A 288 -9.64 1.95 -5.38
C GLU A 288 -10.98 2.40 -5.97
N PRO A 289 -11.24 3.70 -6.23
CA PRO A 289 -12.47 4.11 -6.88
C PRO A 289 -12.64 3.52 -8.29
N VAL A 290 -11.54 3.27 -9.01
CA VAL A 290 -11.59 2.62 -10.34
C VAL A 290 -11.80 1.11 -10.20
N ILE A 291 -11.04 0.47 -9.33
CA ILE A 291 -11.08 -0.99 -9.15
C ILE A 291 -12.46 -1.47 -8.75
N PHE A 292 -13.12 -0.75 -7.83
CA PHE A 292 -14.45 -1.10 -7.34
C PHE A 292 -15.60 -0.45 -8.13
N GLY A 293 -15.37 0.73 -8.70
CA GLY A 293 -16.39 1.45 -9.47
C GLY A 293 -16.50 1.00 -10.94
N LEU A 294 -15.39 0.54 -11.52
CA LEU A 294 -15.36 -0.18 -12.79
C LEU A 294 -14.92 -1.59 -12.47
N PRO A 295 -15.77 -2.63 -12.48
CA PRO A 295 -15.38 -3.93 -11.97
C PRO A 295 -14.19 -4.49 -12.75
N ILE A 296 -12.96 -4.17 -12.27
CA ILE A 296 -11.70 -4.66 -12.84
C ILE A 296 -11.44 -6.09 -12.39
N VAL A 297 -11.84 -6.41 -11.15
CA VAL A 297 -11.73 -7.74 -10.57
C VAL A 297 -12.55 -8.73 -11.40
N PHE A 298 -11.91 -9.83 -11.82
CA PHE A 298 -12.47 -10.85 -12.70
C PHE A 298 -12.95 -10.35 -14.08
N ASN A 299 -12.48 -9.19 -14.52
CA ASN A 299 -12.81 -8.65 -15.83
C ASN A 299 -11.71 -8.99 -16.87
N PRO A 300 -11.93 -9.94 -17.77
CA PRO A 300 -10.90 -10.37 -18.72
C PRO A 300 -10.53 -9.30 -19.75
N ILE A 301 -11.44 -8.37 -20.07
CA ILE A 301 -11.19 -7.32 -21.04
C ILE A 301 -10.21 -6.30 -20.51
N ILE A 302 -10.44 -5.82 -19.29
CA ILE A 302 -9.59 -4.81 -18.64
C ILE A 302 -8.31 -5.45 -18.03
N ALA A 303 -8.31 -6.75 -17.74
CA ALA A 303 -7.15 -7.47 -17.20
C ALA A 303 -5.91 -7.34 -18.10
N ILE A 304 -6.08 -7.40 -19.41
CA ILE A 304 -4.97 -7.35 -20.37
C ILE A 304 -4.22 -6.01 -20.27
N PRO A 305 -4.86 -4.85 -20.47
CA PRO A 305 -4.17 -3.57 -20.36
C PRO A 305 -3.73 -3.25 -18.92
N PHE A 306 -4.41 -3.79 -17.89
CA PHE A 306 -4.04 -3.63 -16.50
C PHE A 306 -2.67 -4.28 -16.16
N ILE A 307 -2.34 -5.39 -16.83
CA ILE A 307 -1.03 -6.05 -16.72
C ILE A 307 0.00 -5.38 -17.64
N ILE A 308 -0.35 -5.10 -18.90
CA ILE A 308 0.59 -4.61 -19.92
C ILE A 308 1.07 -3.20 -19.63
N SER A 309 0.19 -2.31 -19.15
CA SER A 309 0.51 -0.90 -18.97
C SER A 309 1.69 -0.66 -18.02
N PRO A 310 1.77 -1.25 -16.81
CA PRO A 310 2.94 -1.12 -15.95
C PRO A 310 4.22 -1.70 -16.56
N ILE A 311 4.14 -2.79 -17.30
CA ILE A 311 5.31 -3.39 -17.97
C ILE A 311 5.92 -2.39 -18.96
N VAL A 312 5.07 -1.77 -19.77
CA VAL A 312 5.52 -0.79 -20.77
C VAL A 312 6.11 0.45 -20.09
N THR A 313 5.43 1.01 -19.09
CA THR A 313 5.92 2.22 -18.43
C THR A 313 7.23 1.99 -17.66
N ILE A 314 7.37 0.85 -16.96
CA ILE A 314 8.63 0.46 -16.30
C ILE A 314 9.74 0.32 -17.33
N SER A 315 9.50 -0.39 -18.44
CA SER A 315 10.51 -0.62 -19.48
C SER A 315 10.95 0.68 -20.14
N LEU A 316 10.02 1.57 -20.46
CA LEU A 316 10.33 2.87 -21.03
C LEU A 316 11.12 3.75 -20.04
N THR A 317 10.76 3.74 -18.77
CA THR A 317 11.48 4.50 -17.73
C THR A 317 12.90 3.97 -17.55
N TYR A 318 13.06 2.65 -17.48
CA TYR A 318 14.38 2.02 -17.36
C TYR A 318 15.32 2.45 -18.51
N TRP A 319 14.83 2.41 -19.75
CA TRP A 319 15.62 2.85 -20.89
C TRP A 319 15.86 4.36 -20.90
N ALA A 320 14.86 5.15 -20.54
CA ALA A 320 14.99 6.60 -20.46
C ALA A 320 16.02 7.05 -19.40
N GLU A 321 16.05 6.42 -18.23
CA GLU A 321 17.08 6.63 -17.21
C GLU A 321 18.47 6.17 -17.70
N LYS A 322 18.52 4.98 -18.34
CA LYS A 322 19.80 4.39 -18.82
C LYS A 322 20.49 5.24 -19.88
N ILE A 323 19.73 5.85 -20.79
CA ILE A 323 20.28 6.72 -21.84
C ILE A 323 20.42 8.19 -21.40
N GLY A 324 20.04 8.52 -20.16
CA GLY A 324 20.13 9.89 -19.60
C GLY A 324 19.08 10.86 -20.13
N LEU A 325 17.98 10.37 -20.72
CA LEU A 325 16.85 11.21 -21.17
C LEU A 325 16.16 11.87 -19.97
N ILE A 326 16.06 11.17 -18.86
CA ILE A 326 15.52 11.62 -17.58
C ILE A 326 16.52 11.34 -16.47
N SER A 327 16.40 12.07 -15.36
CA SER A 327 17.25 11.87 -14.20
C SER A 327 16.75 10.74 -13.32
N MET A 328 17.67 9.90 -12.81
CA MET A 328 17.36 8.86 -11.83
C MET A 328 16.99 9.49 -10.49
N GLY A 329 16.03 8.85 -9.78
CA GLY A 329 15.60 9.30 -8.47
C GLY A 329 16.70 9.16 -7.41
N PHE A 330 16.95 10.26 -6.67
CA PHE A 330 17.87 10.31 -5.53
C PHE A 330 17.25 10.93 -4.28
N ILE A 331 15.98 11.33 -4.35
CA ILE A 331 15.21 11.86 -3.23
C ILE A 331 14.02 10.95 -2.99
N VAL A 332 13.81 10.58 -1.73
CA VAL A 332 12.62 9.83 -1.31
C VAL A 332 11.44 10.79 -1.27
N ASP A 333 10.55 10.67 -2.25
CA ASP A 333 9.35 11.48 -2.35
C ASP A 333 8.26 11.03 -1.36
N PRO A 334 7.40 11.94 -0.88
CA PRO A 334 6.28 11.57 -0.04
C PRO A 334 5.23 10.81 -0.86
N SER A 335 4.73 9.71 -0.27
CA SER A 335 3.66 8.90 -0.88
C SER A 335 2.35 9.68 -1.01
N PHE A 336 1.53 9.31 -1.99
CA PHE A 336 0.20 9.89 -2.23
C PHE A 336 0.19 11.40 -2.52
N THR A 337 1.28 11.92 -3.06
CA THR A 337 1.29 13.25 -3.67
C THR A 337 0.91 13.17 -5.15
N PRO A 338 0.44 14.27 -5.76
CA PRO A 338 0.17 14.29 -7.20
C PRO A 338 1.40 13.85 -8.02
N TYR A 339 1.17 13.03 -9.07
CA TYR A 339 2.24 12.41 -9.84
C TYR A 339 3.28 13.41 -10.38
N PHE A 340 2.84 14.61 -10.79
CA PHE A 340 3.74 15.66 -11.29
C PHE A 340 4.67 16.21 -10.20
N ALA A 341 4.18 16.28 -8.96
CA ALA A 341 5.00 16.65 -7.82
C ALA A 341 6.00 15.53 -7.46
N GLN A 342 5.55 14.27 -7.46
CA GLN A 342 6.44 13.12 -7.26
C GLN A 342 7.54 13.07 -8.33
N ALA A 343 7.16 13.21 -9.60
CA ALA A 343 8.09 13.20 -10.73
C ALA A 343 9.17 14.29 -10.64
N TYR A 344 8.82 15.48 -10.14
CA TYR A 344 9.79 16.53 -9.91
C TYR A 344 10.63 16.28 -8.66
N MET A 345 9.99 15.95 -7.54
CA MET A 345 10.67 15.84 -6.25
C MET A 345 11.66 14.68 -6.17
N CYS A 346 11.43 13.59 -6.91
CA CYS A 346 12.34 12.43 -6.86
C CYS A 346 13.76 12.74 -7.37
N SER A 347 13.92 13.70 -8.28
CA SER A 347 15.20 14.01 -8.92
C SER A 347 15.48 15.51 -9.11
N LEU A 348 14.52 16.39 -8.77
CA LEU A 348 14.52 17.84 -9.02
C LEU A 348 14.67 18.20 -10.51
N ASP A 349 14.22 17.31 -11.40
CA ASP A 349 14.31 17.45 -12.83
C ASP A 349 12.92 17.54 -13.48
N TRP A 350 12.63 18.67 -14.13
CA TRP A 350 11.36 18.88 -14.83
C TRP A 350 11.12 17.90 -15.99
N ARG A 351 12.20 17.34 -16.59
CA ARG A 351 12.12 16.32 -17.65
C ARG A 351 11.36 15.09 -17.19
N ASN A 352 11.49 14.72 -15.92
CA ASN A 352 10.75 13.62 -15.32
C ASN A 352 9.23 13.90 -15.33
N VAL A 353 8.80 15.14 -15.07
CA VAL A 353 7.38 15.53 -15.10
C VAL A 353 6.80 15.35 -16.50
N VAL A 354 7.50 15.84 -17.52
CA VAL A 354 7.07 15.69 -18.92
C VAL A 354 7.01 14.21 -19.31
N PHE A 355 8.04 13.46 -18.93
CA PHE A 355 8.13 12.04 -19.24
C PHE A 355 7.01 11.23 -18.56
N TRP A 356 6.75 11.42 -17.26
CA TRP A 356 5.66 10.73 -16.58
C TRP A 356 4.30 11.10 -17.16
N THR A 357 4.11 12.35 -17.54
CA THR A 357 2.90 12.77 -18.24
C THR A 357 2.74 12.04 -19.59
N ALA A 358 3.83 11.89 -20.36
CA ALA A 358 3.80 11.11 -21.59
C ALA A 358 3.48 9.62 -21.33
N LEU A 359 4.00 9.04 -20.25
CA LEU A 359 3.66 7.66 -19.84
C LEU A 359 2.17 7.48 -19.55
N ILE A 360 1.50 8.48 -18.96
CA ILE A 360 0.06 8.43 -18.71
C ILE A 360 -0.71 8.39 -20.07
N PHE A 361 -0.29 9.16 -21.06
CA PHE A 361 -0.89 9.10 -22.40
C PHE A 361 -0.60 7.77 -23.09
N ILE A 362 0.59 7.19 -22.92
CA ILE A 362 0.91 5.86 -23.43
C ILE A 362 0.01 4.81 -22.75
N ALA A 363 -0.16 4.87 -21.44
CA ALA A 363 -1.09 4.00 -20.72
C ALA A 363 -2.52 4.17 -21.25
N MET A 364 -2.98 5.41 -21.47
CA MET A 364 -4.29 5.69 -22.07
C MET A 364 -4.45 5.01 -23.43
N LEU A 365 -3.43 5.07 -24.30
CA LEU A 365 -3.45 4.42 -25.62
C LEU A 365 -3.51 2.89 -25.50
N ILE A 366 -2.80 2.28 -24.52
CA ILE A 366 -2.86 0.85 -24.23
C ILE A 366 -4.27 0.44 -23.79
N TYR A 367 -4.91 1.24 -22.94
CA TYR A 367 -6.26 0.96 -22.45
C TYR A 367 -7.35 1.20 -23.52
N LEU A 368 -7.14 2.11 -24.47
CA LEU A 368 -8.16 2.59 -25.42
C LEU A 368 -8.91 1.48 -26.16
N PRO A 369 -8.27 0.49 -26.81
CA PRO A 369 -8.98 -0.55 -27.54
C PRO A 369 -9.86 -1.41 -26.63
N PHE A 370 -9.34 -1.78 -25.46
CA PHE A 370 -10.04 -2.62 -24.47
C PHE A 370 -11.18 -1.86 -23.82
N PHE A 371 -10.96 -0.59 -23.48
CA PHE A 371 -11.98 0.28 -22.92
C PHE A 371 -13.18 0.45 -23.87
N LYS A 372 -12.93 0.63 -25.18
CA LYS A 372 -14.02 0.71 -26.19
C LYS A 372 -14.85 -0.56 -26.25
N VAL A 373 -14.22 -1.73 -26.12
CA VAL A 373 -14.95 -3.01 -26.09
C VAL A 373 -15.78 -3.09 -24.82
N TYR A 374 -15.18 -2.81 -23.67
CA TYR A 374 -15.86 -2.81 -22.38
C TYR A 374 -17.05 -1.83 -22.33
N GLU A 375 -16.87 -0.58 -22.81
CA GLU A 375 -17.93 0.43 -22.86
C GLU A 375 -19.12 -0.04 -23.72
N ARG A 376 -18.85 -0.70 -24.85
CA ARG A 376 -19.91 -1.25 -25.71
C ARG A 376 -20.69 -2.37 -25.03
N GLU A 377 -20.01 -3.23 -24.32
CA GLU A 377 -20.69 -4.31 -23.55
C GLU A 377 -21.56 -3.75 -22.42
N GLN A 378 -21.04 -2.78 -21.68
CA GLN A 378 -21.81 -2.11 -20.62
C GLN A 378 -23.05 -1.40 -21.16
N ASN A 379 -22.92 -0.69 -22.28
CA ASN A 379 -24.06 -0.03 -22.91
C ASN A 379 -25.15 -1.04 -23.36
N LYS A 380 -24.76 -2.22 -23.85
CA LYS A 380 -25.73 -3.29 -24.20
C LYS A 380 -26.43 -3.85 -22.94
N LEU A 381 -25.69 -4.06 -21.87
CA LEU A 381 -26.27 -4.54 -20.62
C LEU A 381 -27.25 -3.53 -20.02
N ASP A 382 -26.92 -2.25 -20.05
CA ASP A 382 -27.81 -1.18 -19.58
C ASP A 382 -29.12 -1.14 -20.37
N LEU A 383 -29.08 -1.25 -21.71
CA LEU A 383 -30.29 -1.32 -22.56
C LEU A 383 -31.19 -2.51 -22.22
N ILE A 384 -30.60 -3.70 -22.01
CA ILE A 384 -31.37 -4.90 -21.63
C ILE A 384 -32.05 -4.71 -20.27
N GLN A 385 -31.39 -4.07 -19.32
CA GLN A 385 -31.97 -3.77 -18.01
C GLN A 385 -33.11 -2.74 -18.08
N GLU A 386 -33.02 -1.76 -18.96
CA GLU A 386 -34.07 -0.76 -19.20
C GLU A 386 -35.31 -1.40 -19.87
N GLU A 387 -35.14 -2.40 -20.73
CA GLU A 387 -36.23 -3.13 -21.36
C GLU A 387 -36.97 -4.10 -20.40
N GLN A 388 -36.33 -4.49 -19.30
CA GLN A 388 -36.90 -5.41 -18.31
C GLN A 388 -37.61 -4.72 -17.13
N ASN A 389 -37.46 -3.40 -17.00
CA ASN A 389 -38.11 -2.57 -15.99
C ASN A 389 -39.25 -1.76 -16.61
#